data_04e683f20e9cdaff3e7296b7dfb1fe36
#
_entry.id   04e683f20e9cdaff3e7296b7dfb1fe36
#
_cell.length_a   1.000
_cell.length_b   1.000
_cell.length_c   1.000
_cell.angle_alpha   90.00
_cell.angle_beta   90.00
_cell.angle_gamma   90.00
#
_symmetry.space_group_name_H-M   'P 1'
#
loop_
_entity.id
_entity.type
_entity.pdbx_description
1 polymer ?
#
loop_
_entity_poly.entity_id
_entity_poly.type
_entity_poly.pdbx_seq_one_letter_code
_entity_poly.pdbx_strand_id
1 'polypeptide(L)'
;VTQGPGSGSDVMGRLIANYLGPLLGQPVVVENRAGASGIIGHQSVMRAAPDGYTLLFTSTAGLFVVPVMNPNAKYGLNDFVPVTGVMRAPFAVLVANTPAAPKTMKDLISALRAKPESFASAGVGTMTHLGSELVLRKAGVQATHIPYKGSGAALTDLMSGQVLFATDSLT
;
A
#
# COMPACT_ATOMS: atom_id res chain seq x y z
N VAL A 1 10.92 10.20 1.92
CA VAL A 1 9.45 10.38 1.88
C VAL A 1 8.79 9.02 1.70
N THR A 2 7.78 8.72 2.48
CA THR A 2 7.00 7.47 2.45
C THR A 2 5.50 7.77 2.28
N GLN A 3 4.71 6.70 2.18
CA GLN A 3 3.24 6.78 2.16
C GLN A 3 2.67 7.11 3.55
N GLY A 4 1.40 6.75 3.79
CA GLY A 4 0.74 7.02 5.07
C GLY A 4 1.40 6.33 6.27
N PRO A 5 1.28 6.91 7.47
CA PRO A 5 1.78 6.32 8.71
C PRO A 5 1.24 4.90 8.92
N GLY A 6 2.08 4.00 9.44
CA GLY A 6 1.72 2.60 9.71
C GLY A 6 1.59 1.72 8.46
N SER A 7 1.86 2.24 7.26
CA SER A 7 2.01 1.39 6.07
C SER A 7 3.32 0.62 6.10
N GLY A 8 3.40 -0.50 5.36
CA GLY A 8 4.66 -1.24 5.22
C GLY A 8 5.82 -0.36 4.76
N SER A 9 5.56 0.60 3.86
CA SER A 9 6.57 1.59 3.44
C SER A 9 7.02 2.51 4.58
N ASP A 10 6.14 2.89 5.48
CA ASP A 10 6.49 3.73 6.63
C ASP A 10 7.33 2.97 7.64
N VAL A 11 6.89 1.77 8.01
CA VAL A 11 7.60 0.90 8.96
C VAL A 11 9.02 0.60 8.46
N MET A 12 9.14 0.16 7.22
CA MET A 12 10.44 -0.16 6.62
C MET A 12 11.30 1.09 6.38
N GLY A 13 10.69 2.19 5.98
CA GLY A 13 11.39 3.47 5.83
C GLY A 13 12.02 3.94 7.15
N ARG A 14 11.31 3.80 8.28
CA ARG A 14 11.84 4.13 9.62
C ARG A 14 12.95 3.18 10.04
N LEU A 15 12.78 1.88 9.78
CA LEU A 15 13.81 0.90 10.08
C LEU A 15 15.11 1.25 9.34
N ILE A 16 15.02 1.50 8.04
CA ILE A 16 16.19 1.88 7.21
C ILE A 16 16.79 3.20 7.69
N ALA A 17 15.97 4.21 7.98
CA ALA A 17 16.44 5.49 8.48
C ALA A 17 17.28 5.35 9.77
N ASN A 18 16.84 4.48 10.68
CA ASN A 18 17.57 4.18 11.92
C ASN A 18 18.94 3.53 11.68
N TYR A 19 19.08 2.71 10.62
CA TYR A 19 20.36 2.12 10.25
C TYR A 19 21.24 3.06 9.43
N LEU A 20 20.66 3.85 8.55
CA LEU A 20 21.42 4.77 7.69
C LEU A 20 21.97 5.98 8.47
N GLY A 21 21.24 6.50 9.43
CA GLY A 21 21.65 7.70 10.18
C GLY A 21 23.07 7.60 10.75
N PRO A 22 23.39 6.57 11.55
CA PRO A 22 24.75 6.36 12.08
C PRO A 22 25.82 6.18 10.99
N LEU A 23 25.48 5.51 9.89
CA LEU A 23 26.42 5.28 8.77
C LEU A 23 26.74 6.56 8.00
N LEU A 24 25.77 7.47 7.90
CA LEU A 24 25.93 8.75 7.22
C LEU A 24 26.44 9.86 8.14
N GLY A 25 26.50 9.63 9.45
CA GLY A 25 26.84 10.64 10.44
C GLY A 25 25.79 11.77 10.54
N GLN A 26 24.59 11.55 10.02
CA GLN A 26 23.51 12.52 9.96
C GLN A 26 22.16 11.83 10.20
N PRO A 27 21.19 12.50 10.86
CA PRO A 27 19.87 11.93 11.06
C PRO A 27 19.14 11.79 9.73
N VAL A 28 18.50 10.62 9.51
CA VAL A 28 17.60 10.39 8.38
C VAL A 28 16.16 10.52 8.86
N VAL A 29 15.47 11.57 8.42
CA VAL A 29 14.11 11.90 8.85
C VAL A 29 13.09 11.27 7.89
N VAL A 30 12.15 10.49 8.43
CA VAL A 30 11.05 9.92 7.65
C VAL A 30 9.88 10.89 7.64
N GLU A 31 9.49 11.32 6.44
CA GLU A 31 8.35 12.19 6.21
C GLU A 31 7.22 11.42 5.54
N ASN A 32 6.03 11.42 6.14
CA ASN A 32 4.85 10.81 5.56
C ASN A 32 4.07 11.83 4.73
N ARG A 33 3.92 11.57 3.43
CA ARG A 33 3.09 12.36 2.51
C ARG A 33 2.02 11.47 1.89
N ALA A 34 0.99 11.19 2.68
CA ALA A 34 -0.12 10.34 2.29
C ALA A 34 -1.09 11.05 1.34
N GLY A 35 -1.86 10.26 0.58
CA GLY A 35 -2.97 10.72 -0.24
C GLY A 35 -2.82 10.40 -1.72
N ALA A 36 -3.96 10.35 -2.41
CA ALA A 36 -4.08 10.06 -3.84
C ALA A 36 -3.25 8.82 -4.27
N SER A 37 -3.33 7.73 -3.51
CA SER A 37 -2.57 6.48 -3.76
C SER A 37 -1.05 6.67 -3.79
N GLY A 38 -0.53 7.65 -3.02
CA GLY A 38 0.89 7.97 -2.94
C GLY A 38 1.35 9.06 -3.91
N ILE A 39 0.50 9.54 -4.82
CA ILE A 39 0.84 10.57 -5.81
C ILE A 39 1.44 11.81 -5.14
N ILE A 40 0.90 12.25 -4.02
CA ILE A 40 1.38 13.44 -3.30
C ILE A 40 2.85 13.26 -2.89
N GLY A 41 3.21 12.12 -2.32
CA GLY A 41 4.58 11.80 -1.93
C GLY A 41 5.53 11.74 -3.13
N HIS A 42 5.14 11.04 -4.20
CA HIS A 42 5.95 10.93 -5.42
C HIS A 42 6.22 12.29 -6.05
N GLN A 43 5.18 13.11 -6.24
CA GLN A 43 5.32 14.46 -6.79
C GLN A 43 6.16 15.38 -5.91
N SER A 44 6.14 15.19 -4.59
CA SER A 44 6.97 15.99 -3.69
C SER A 44 8.46 15.71 -3.87
N VAL A 45 8.83 14.44 -4.07
CA VAL A 45 10.22 14.06 -4.33
C VAL A 45 10.65 14.47 -5.74
N MET A 46 9.80 14.27 -6.74
CA MET A 46 10.07 14.73 -8.11
C MET A 46 10.39 16.22 -8.19
N ARG A 47 9.77 17.04 -7.32
CA ARG A 47 10.00 18.49 -7.26
C ARG A 47 11.14 18.93 -6.33
N ALA A 48 11.69 18.01 -5.57
CA ALA A 48 12.82 18.30 -4.68
C ALA A 48 14.11 18.50 -5.49
N ALA A 49 15.10 19.17 -4.89
CA ALA A 49 16.42 19.28 -5.51
C ALA A 49 17.02 17.88 -5.73
N PRO A 50 17.64 17.61 -6.90
CA PRO A 50 18.24 16.32 -7.21
C PRO A 50 19.65 16.19 -6.59
N ASP A 51 19.78 16.53 -5.32
CA ASP A 51 21.03 16.57 -4.55
C ASP A 51 21.28 15.31 -3.71
N GLY A 52 20.36 14.34 -3.76
CA GLY A 52 20.46 13.09 -3.01
C GLY A 52 19.97 13.17 -1.55
N TYR A 53 19.55 14.34 -1.07
CA TYR A 53 19.05 14.50 0.30
C TYR A 53 17.54 14.20 0.45
N THR A 54 16.80 14.13 -0.66
CA THR A 54 15.39 13.75 -0.63
C THR A 54 15.17 12.44 -1.37
N LEU A 55 14.89 11.38 -0.62
CA LEU A 55 14.69 10.04 -1.16
C LEU A 55 13.21 9.64 -1.12
N LEU A 56 12.77 8.92 -2.15
CA LEU A 56 11.47 8.29 -2.21
C LEU A 56 11.58 6.82 -1.78
N PHE A 57 10.82 6.43 -0.77
CA PHE A 57 10.64 5.03 -0.42
C PHE A 57 9.23 4.59 -0.81
N THR A 58 9.12 3.74 -1.81
CA THR A 58 7.84 3.40 -2.43
C THR A 58 7.76 1.94 -2.86
N SER A 59 6.56 1.52 -3.22
CA SER A 59 6.31 0.22 -3.82
C SER A 59 6.37 0.29 -5.36
N THR A 60 6.57 -0.86 -5.99
CA THR A 60 6.51 -1.02 -7.45
C THR A 60 5.21 -0.45 -8.03
N ALA A 61 4.07 -0.68 -7.39
CA ALA A 61 2.80 -0.16 -7.89
C ALA A 61 2.76 1.38 -7.90
N GLY A 62 3.33 2.04 -6.90
CA GLY A 62 3.41 3.50 -6.86
C GLY A 62 4.13 4.09 -8.06
N LEU A 63 5.18 3.41 -8.54
CA LEU A 63 5.98 3.88 -9.69
C LEU A 63 5.41 3.47 -11.04
N PHE A 64 4.82 2.28 -11.16
CA PHE A 64 4.46 1.71 -12.47
C PHE A 64 2.95 1.69 -12.72
N VAL A 65 2.15 1.38 -11.70
CA VAL A 65 0.71 1.16 -11.89
C VAL A 65 -0.09 2.44 -11.68
N VAL A 66 0.20 3.16 -10.61
CA VAL A 66 -0.54 4.38 -10.27
C VAL A 66 -0.47 5.44 -11.39
N PRO A 67 0.69 5.71 -12.03
CA PRO A 67 0.74 6.66 -13.16
C PRO A 67 -0.09 6.23 -14.37
N VAL A 68 -0.19 4.94 -14.62
CA VAL A 68 -0.99 4.40 -15.74
C VAL A 68 -2.49 4.52 -15.46
N MET A 69 -2.90 4.29 -14.20
CA MET A 69 -4.31 4.29 -13.80
C MET A 69 -4.85 5.68 -13.45
N ASN A 70 -3.99 6.64 -13.12
CA ASN A 70 -4.41 7.95 -12.66
C ASN A 70 -3.72 9.07 -13.43
N PRO A 71 -4.44 9.77 -14.35
CA PRO A 71 -3.87 10.87 -15.14
C PRO A 71 -3.32 12.03 -14.30
N ASN A 72 -3.74 12.18 -13.05
CA ASN A 72 -3.24 13.22 -12.15
C ASN A 72 -1.87 12.90 -11.53
N ALA A 73 -1.34 11.70 -11.74
CA ALA A 73 -0.03 11.32 -11.23
C ALA A 73 1.06 12.24 -11.78
N LYS A 74 1.03 12.54 -13.09
CA LYS A 74 1.96 13.47 -13.78
C LYS A 74 3.43 13.19 -13.46
N TYR A 75 3.78 11.92 -13.24
CA TYR A 75 5.14 11.41 -13.10
C TYR A 75 5.24 10.03 -13.73
N GLY A 76 6.43 9.61 -14.06
CA GLY A 76 6.75 8.28 -14.55
C GLY A 76 8.09 7.80 -14.02
N LEU A 77 8.52 6.64 -14.48
CA LEU A 77 9.77 6.03 -14.04
C LEU A 77 10.99 6.91 -14.30
N ASN A 78 11.00 7.64 -15.42
CA ASN A 78 12.12 8.48 -15.83
C ASN A 78 12.30 9.75 -14.99
N ASP A 79 11.34 10.09 -14.14
CA ASP A 79 11.43 11.22 -13.23
C ASP A 79 12.18 10.87 -11.92
N PHE A 80 12.61 9.61 -11.77
CA PHE A 80 13.32 9.13 -10.59
C PHE A 80 14.54 8.31 -10.98
N VAL A 81 15.61 8.46 -10.20
CA VAL A 81 16.79 7.60 -10.30
C VAL A 81 16.68 6.50 -9.24
N PRO A 82 16.55 5.22 -9.64
CA PRO A 82 16.46 4.12 -8.67
C PRO A 82 17.80 3.94 -7.96
N VAL A 83 17.79 3.91 -6.64
CA VAL A 83 18.98 3.66 -5.81
C VAL A 83 19.16 2.17 -5.60
N THR A 84 18.15 1.49 -5.02
CA THR A 84 18.20 0.04 -4.79
C THR A 84 16.81 -0.53 -4.51
N GLY A 85 16.66 -1.83 -4.74
CA GLY A 85 15.53 -2.61 -4.24
C GLY A 85 15.81 -3.04 -2.81
N VAL A 86 14.92 -2.67 -1.89
CA VAL A 86 15.13 -2.88 -0.45
C VAL A 86 14.59 -4.21 0.02
N MET A 87 13.38 -4.60 -0.42
CA MET A 87 12.73 -5.82 0.06
C MET A 87 11.75 -6.38 -0.96
N ARG A 88 11.44 -7.65 -0.79
CA ARG A 88 10.26 -8.30 -1.38
C ARG A 88 9.39 -8.78 -0.24
N ALA A 89 8.12 -8.41 -0.23
CA ALA A 89 7.17 -8.85 0.76
C ALA A 89 6.08 -9.71 0.11
N PRO A 90 5.76 -10.89 0.63
CA PRO A 90 4.60 -11.64 0.19
C PRO A 90 3.33 -10.88 0.57
N PHE A 91 2.29 -10.99 -0.26
CA PHE A 91 0.97 -10.49 0.06
C PHE A 91 0.11 -11.62 0.62
N ALA A 92 -0.66 -11.30 1.65
CA ALA A 92 -1.64 -12.20 2.25
C ALA A 92 -3.04 -11.62 2.09
N VAL A 93 -4.02 -12.52 2.07
CA VAL A 93 -5.43 -12.15 2.24
C VAL A 93 -5.72 -12.12 3.73
N LEU A 94 -6.12 -10.98 4.22
CA LEU A 94 -6.49 -10.72 5.60
C LEU A 94 -8.01 -10.63 5.70
N VAL A 95 -8.58 -11.17 6.74
CA VAL A 95 -10.02 -11.09 7.01
C VAL A 95 -10.27 -10.42 8.36
N ALA A 96 -11.48 -9.89 8.55
CA ALA A 96 -11.89 -9.32 9.81
C ALA A 96 -11.69 -10.30 10.97
N ASN A 97 -11.22 -9.81 12.13
CA ASN A 97 -11.05 -10.65 13.32
C ASN A 97 -12.34 -10.72 14.14
N THR A 98 -13.38 -11.29 13.57
CA THR A 98 -14.68 -11.48 14.22
C THR A 98 -15.04 -12.97 14.27
N PRO A 99 -15.90 -13.39 15.21
CA PRO A 99 -16.33 -14.80 15.28
C PRO A 99 -16.96 -15.33 13.99
N ALA A 100 -17.64 -14.45 13.24
CA ALA A 100 -18.28 -14.78 11.96
C ALA A 100 -17.34 -14.68 10.74
N ALA A 101 -16.10 -14.25 10.93
CA ALA A 101 -15.16 -14.07 9.84
C ALA A 101 -14.78 -15.42 9.18
N PRO A 102 -14.56 -15.44 7.86
CA PRO A 102 -14.06 -16.60 7.15
C PRO A 102 -12.76 -17.13 7.76
N LYS A 103 -12.62 -18.43 7.91
CA LYS A 103 -11.41 -19.06 8.46
C LYS A 103 -10.47 -19.56 7.36
N THR A 104 -10.99 -19.76 6.15
CA THR A 104 -10.25 -20.25 4.99
C THR A 104 -10.61 -19.45 3.75
N MET A 105 -9.78 -19.53 2.71
CA MET A 105 -10.10 -18.97 1.40
C MET A 105 -11.42 -19.50 0.82
N LYS A 106 -11.74 -20.77 1.08
CA LYS A 106 -13.00 -21.39 0.66
C LYS A 106 -14.19 -20.70 1.35
N ASP A 107 -14.09 -20.43 2.64
CA ASP A 107 -15.14 -19.76 3.41
C ASP A 107 -15.31 -18.31 2.93
N LEU A 108 -14.22 -17.60 2.67
CA LEU A 108 -14.25 -16.24 2.11
C LEU A 108 -14.98 -16.21 0.76
N ILE A 109 -14.61 -17.11 -0.16
CA ILE A 109 -15.27 -17.21 -1.46
C ILE A 109 -16.74 -17.55 -1.32
N SER A 110 -17.09 -18.44 -0.39
CA SER A 110 -18.50 -18.81 -0.11
C SER A 110 -19.30 -17.62 0.44
N ALA A 111 -18.72 -16.86 1.36
CA ALA A 111 -19.35 -15.64 1.89
C ALA A 111 -19.60 -14.60 0.79
N LEU A 112 -18.59 -14.36 -0.07
CA LEU A 112 -18.68 -13.42 -1.19
C LEU A 112 -19.71 -13.85 -2.26
N ARG A 113 -19.98 -15.14 -2.38
CA ARG A 113 -21.06 -15.65 -3.27
C ARG A 113 -22.44 -15.51 -2.64
N ALA A 114 -22.55 -15.60 -1.33
CA ALA A 114 -23.82 -15.55 -0.63
C ALA A 114 -24.41 -14.14 -0.58
N LYS A 115 -23.58 -13.12 -0.42
CA LYS A 115 -24.00 -11.71 -0.43
C LYS A 115 -22.86 -10.77 -0.84
N PRO A 116 -23.19 -9.58 -1.38
CA PRO A 116 -22.19 -8.54 -1.61
C PRO A 116 -21.53 -8.12 -0.28
N GLU A 117 -20.21 -8.12 -0.28
CA GLU A 117 -19.39 -7.68 0.83
C GLU A 117 -18.39 -6.62 0.37
N SER A 118 -17.66 -6.02 1.29
CA SER A 118 -16.66 -5.01 0.97
C SER A 118 -15.24 -5.47 1.27
N PHE A 119 -14.28 -4.90 0.54
CA PHE A 119 -12.86 -5.06 0.82
C PHE A 119 -12.15 -3.70 0.91
N ALA A 120 -11.13 -3.63 1.77
CA ALA A 120 -10.31 -2.44 1.95
C ALA A 120 -9.04 -2.47 1.12
N SER A 121 -8.55 -1.29 0.75
CA SER A 121 -7.21 -1.11 0.20
C SER A 121 -6.58 0.21 0.63
N ALA A 122 -5.27 0.35 0.45
CA ALA A 122 -4.54 1.60 0.69
C ALA A 122 -4.82 2.70 -0.36
N GLY A 123 -5.74 2.44 -1.29
CA GLY A 123 -6.15 3.37 -2.36
C GLY A 123 -6.20 2.71 -3.73
N VAL A 124 -6.85 3.39 -4.67
CA VAL A 124 -7.01 2.89 -6.04
C VAL A 124 -5.65 2.75 -6.74
N GLY A 125 -5.42 1.62 -7.40
CA GLY A 125 -4.18 1.32 -8.13
C GLY A 125 -3.00 0.85 -7.26
N THR A 126 -3.17 0.80 -5.93
CA THR A 126 -2.14 0.23 -5.03
C THR A 126 -2.08 -1.30 -5.16
N MET A 127 -0.97 -1.90 -4.71
CA MET A 127 -0.85 -3.37 -4.70
C MET A 127 -1.92 -4.04 -3.84
N THR A 128 -2.36 -3.39 -2.77
CA THR A 128 -3.45 -3.88 -1.91
C THR A 128 -4.79 -3.90 -2.65
N HIS A 129 -5.07 -2.91 -3.51
CA HIS A 129 -6.23 -2.92 -4.40
C HIS A 129 -6.13 -4.03 -5.46
N LEU A 130 -5.03 -4.05 -6.22
CA LEU A 130 -4.85 -5.00 -7.32
C LEU A 130 -4.78 -6.44 -6.85
N GLY A 131 -4.18 -6.69 -5.67
CA GLY A 131 -4.16 -8.03 -5.06
C GLY A 131 -5.56 -8.54 -4.73
N SER A 132 -6.40 -7.70 -4.13
CA SER A 132 -7.80 -8.04 -3.84
C SER A 132 -8.60 -8.28 -5.12
N GLU A 133 -8.47 -7.41 -6.12
CA GLU A 133 -9.11 -7.58 -7.43
C GLU A 133 -8.68 -8.87 -8.13
N LEU A 134 -7.40 -9.23 -8.05
CA LEU A 134 -6.91 -10.49 -8.61
C LEU A 134 -7.54 -11.70 -7.92
N VAL A 135 -7.68 -11.68 -6.60
CA VAL A 135 -8.36 -12.73 -5.84
C VAL A 135 -9.81 -12.85 -6.27
N LEU A 136 -10.55 -11.74 -6.31
CA LEU A 136 -11.96 -11.71 -6.74
C LEU A 136 -12.14 -12.25 -8.16
N ARG A 137 -11.31 -11.79 -9.09
CA ARG A 137 -11.35 -12.22 -10.49
C ARG A 137 -11.05 -13.71 -10.63
N LYS A 138 -10.03 -14.23 -9.94
CA LYS A 138 -9.68 -15.66 -9.98
C LYS A 138 -10.74 -16.56 -9.36
N ALA A 139 -11.42 -16.08 -8.33
CA ALA A 139 -12.51 -16.79 -7.67
C ALA A 139 -13.88 -16.67 -8.38
N GLY A 140 -14.00 -15.78 -9.36
CA GLY A 140 -15.28 -15.50 -10.05
C GLY A 140 -16.34 -14.92 -9.10
N VAL A 141 -15.92 -14.03 -8.19
CA VAL A 141 -16.79 -13.35 -7.22
C VAL A 141 -16.57 -11.85 -7.27
N GLN A 142 -17.49 -11.09 -6.66
CA GLN A 142 -17.44 -9.63 -6.60
C GLN A 142 -17.48 -9.14 -5.16
N ALA A 143 -16.89 -7.97 -4.91
CA ALA A 143 -16.97 -7.23 -3.66
C ALA A 143 -16.88 -5.74 -3.94
N THR A 144 -17.39 -4.91 -3.02
CA THR A 144 -17.32 -3.46 -3.11
C THR A 144 -15.97 -2.97 -2.62
N HIS A 145 -15.23 -2.25 -3.43
CA HIS A 145 -13.96 -1.65 -3.05
C HIS A 145 -14.15 -0.41 -2.17
N ILE A 146 -13.51 -0.38 -1.01
CA ILE A 146 -13.44 0.78 -0.11
C ILE A 146 -11.97 1.27 -0.07
N PRO A 147 -11.64 2.36 -0.79
CA PRO A 147 -10.29 2.90 -0.79
C PRO A 147 -10.01 3.78 0.42
N TYR A 148 -8.86 3.58 1.07
CA TYR A 148 -8.36 4.37 2.20
C TYR A 148 -7.13 5.21 1.79
N LYS A 149 -6.73 6.14 2.67
CA LYS A 149 -5.51 6.97 2.47
C LYS A 149 -4.24 6.27 2.99
N GLY A 150 -4.17 4.94 2.89
CA GLY A 150 -3.06 4.09 3.33
C GLY A 150 -3.52 2.84 4.04
N SER A 151 -2.64 1.83 4.18
CA SER A 151 -2.94 0.54 4.79
C SER A 151 -3.35 0.66 6.26
N GLY A 152 -2.76 1.57 7.03
CA GLY A 152 -3.07 1.71 8.46
C GLY A 152 -4.56 1.94 8.73
N ALA A 153 -5.19 2.86 8.01
CA ALA A 153 -6.63 3.12 8.13
C ALA A 153 -7.47 1.93 7.62
N ALA A 154 -7.06 1.30 6.53
CA ALA A 154 -7.73 0.12 5.98
C ALA A 154 -7.71 -1.06 6.98
N LEU A 155 -6.58 -1.31 7.63
CA LEU A 155 -6.43 -2.36 8.63
C LEU A 155 -7.24 -2.08 9.91
N THR A 156 -7.37 -0.83 10.32
CA THR A 156 -8.23 -0.46 11.46
C THR A 156 -9.68 -0.87 11.21
N ASP A 157 -10.23 -0.54 10.04
CA ASP A 157 -11.59 -0.90 9.68
C ASP A 157 -11.76 -2.40 9.41
N LEU A 158 -10.71 -3.07 8.92
CA LEU A 158 -10.70 -4.53 8.82
C LEU A 158 -10.77 -5.18 10.21
N MET A 159 -9.96 -4.75 11.17
CA MET A 159 -9.95 -5.31 12.52
C MET A 159 -11.28 -5.09 13.25
N SER A 160 -11.96 -3.96 13.02
CA SER A 160 -13.27 -3.67 13.60
C SER A 160 -14.44 -4.37 12.86
N GLY A 161 -14.18 -5.05 11.75
CA GLY A 161 -15.21 -5.75 10.98
C GLY A 161 -16.07 -4.85 10.09
N GLN A 162 -15.65 -3.60 9.83
CA GLN A 162 -16.33 -2.69 8.90
C GLN A 162 -16.20 -3.13 7.45
N VAL A 163 -15.14 -3.84 7.12
CA VAL A 163 -14.91 -4.50 5.84
C VAL A 163 -14.57 -5.97 6.06
N LEU A 164 -14.91 -6.84 5.10
CA LEU A 164 -14.76 -8.28 5.27
C LEU A 164 -13.30 -8.72 5.12
N PHE A 165 -12.60 -8.20 4.10
CA PHE A 165 -11.23 -8.60 3.81
C PHE A 165 -10.39 -7.46 3.21
N ALA A 166 -9.10 -7.68 3.19
CA ALA A 166 -8.12 -6.88 2.47
C ALA A 166 -6.99 -7.79 1.96
N THR A 167 -6.17 -7.31 1.04
CA THR A 167 -4.85 -7.89 0.81
C THR A 167 -3.80 -6.90 1.29
N ASP A 168 -2.79 -7.36 2.00
CA ASP A 168 -1.67 -6.50 2.39
C ASP A 168 -0.37 -7.30 2.47
N SER A 169 0.75 -6.57 2.53
CA SER A 169 2.06 -7.18 2.68
C SER A 169 2.28 -7.71 4.09
N LEU A 170 2.94 -8.85 4.20
CA LEU A 170 3.47 -9.36 5.46
C LEU A 170 4.86 -8.73 5.68
N THR A 171 4.89 -7.64 6.44
CA THR A 171 6.12 -6.91 6.77
C THR A 171 6.32 -6.83 8.27
#